data_3fde2c531ca357900a00ad5f07846926
#
_entry.id   3fde2c531ca357900a00ad5f07846926
#
_cell.length_a   1.000
_cell.length_b   1.000
_cell.length_c   1.000
_cell.angle_alpha   90.00
_cell.angle_beta   90.00
_cell.angle_gamma   90.00
#
_symmetry.space_group_name_H-M   'P 1'
#
loop_
_entity.id
_entity.type
_entity.pdbx_description
1 polymer ?
#
loop_
_entity_poly.entity_id
_entity_poly.type
_entity_poly.pdbx_seq_one_letter_code
_entity_poly.pdbx_strand_id
1 'polypeptide(L)'
;MPEPERLLTLNQVSKNFGGVQAVKNLSFDVNSNEIVGLIGPNGSGKSTSVNLISGAVPTSSGDIVWRNQSVNKLPISRRVPLGLARTFQTTSLLAECSVLDQVFTACHTSYSVSPWHSVLRMKSARLQDAAQRAKAQELVEFVGLGDVINDLTSTISSAQQRLLMIATAMASDPKLILLDEPAAGMVAKERKDLAEVIMRIRKRGLAVLVIEHHMGLIMEVCDRIVVLNFGEKIAEGKPLEIQRNSAVIEAYLGGVH
;
A
#
# COMPACT_ATOMS: atom_id res chain seq x y z
N MET A 1 23.19 -15.22 -3.82
CA MET A 1 22.52 -13.99 -3.36
C MET A 1 21.96 -14.30 -1.99
N PRO A 2 22.05 -13.40 -1.00
CA PRO A 2 21.37 -13.63 0.27
C PRO A 2 19.87 -13.82 0.03
N GLU A 3 19.25 -14.70 0.82
CA GLU A 3 17.80 -14.87 0.78
C GLU A 3 17.11 -13.52 1.06
N PRO A 4 16.03 -13.18 0.32
CA PRO A 4 15.32 -11.94 0.54
C PRO A 4 14.76 -11.88 1.98
N GLU A 5 14.95 -10.75 2.65
CA GLU A 5 14.42 -10.55 4.01
C GLU A 5 12.89 -10.64 3.98
N ARG A 6 12.32 -11.50 4.83
CA ARG A 6 10.87 -11.58 5.00
C ARG A 6 10.38 -10.41 5.83
N LEU A 7 9.62 -9.51 5.22
CA LEU A 7 9.11 -8.30 5.88
C LEU A 7 7.79 -8.54 6.61
N LEU A 8 6.84 -9.19 5.95
CA LEU A 8 5.50 -9.44 6.48
C LEU A 8 5.19 -10.94 6.41
N THR A 9 4.59 -11.48 7.47
CA THR A 9 4.07 -12.85 7.49
C THR A 9 2.70 -12.85 8.14
N LEU A 10 1.73 -13.45 7.48
CA LEU A 10 0.44 -13.82 8.05
C LEU A 10 0.46 -15.31 8.40
N ASN A 11 0.18 -15.65 9.65
CA ASN A 11 0.12 -17.02 10.15
C ASN A 11 -1.31 -17.33 10.58
N GLN A 12 -2.05 -18.07 9.76
CA GLN A 12 -3.44 -18.51 10.03
C GLN A 12 -4.35 -17.39 10.54
N VAL A 13 -4.22 -16.22 9.93
CA VAL A 13 -4.96 -15.01 10.33
C VAL A 13 -6.43 -15.18 9.97
N SER A 14 -7.30 -14.95 10.95
CA SER A 14 -8.75 -14.98 10.76
C SER A 14 -9.43 -13.74 11.29
N LYS A 15 -10.55 -13.37 10.66
CA LYS A 15 -11.40 -12.26 11.09
C LYS A 15 -12.86 -12.59 10.99
N ASN A 16 -13.55 -12.48 12.12
CA ASN A 16 -15.00 -12.62 12.23
C ASN A 16 -15.65 -11.26 12.51
N PHE A 17 -16.74 -10.98 11.84
CA PHE A 17 -17.63 -9.87 12.12
C PHE A 17 -19.02 -10.44 12.45
N GLY A 18 -19.37 -10.49 13.73
CA GLY A 18 -20.58 -11.19 14.16
C GLY A 18 -20.56 -12.65 13.68
N GLY A 19 -21.56 -13.05 12.91
CA GLY A 19 -21.68 -14.40 12.37
C GLY A 19 -20.92 -14.64 11.05
N VAL A 20 -20.28 -13.61 10.45
CA VAL A 20 -19.59 -13.71 9.16
C VAL A 20 -18.09 -13.83 9.36
N GLN A 21 -17.50 -14.90 8.85
CA GLN A 21 -16.06 -15.10 8.82
C GLN A 21 -15.49 -14.51 7.52
N ALA A 22 -15.03 -13.25 7.60
CA ALA A 22 -14.56 -12.50 6.44
C ALA A 22 -13.16 -12.91 5.96
N VAL A 23 -12.31 -13.43 6.85
CA VAL A 23 -10.99 -14.02 6.53
C VAL A 23 -10.85 -15.28 7.36
N LYS A 24 -10.36 -16.37 6.74
CA LYS A 24 -10.26 -17.71 7.33
C LYS A 24 -8.85 -18.27 7.15
N ASN A 25 -8.12 -18.43 8.26
CA ASN A 25 -6.79 -19.08 8.33
C ASN A 25 -5.82 -18.61 7.23
N LEU A 26 -5.86 -17.33 6.88
CA LEU A 26 -5.04 -16.75 5.82
C LEU A 26 -3.57 -16.78 6.20
N SER A 27 -2.76 -17.42 5.35
CA SER A 27 -1.30 -17.50 5.52
C SER A 27 -0.61 -17.17 4.21
N PHE A 28 0.23 -16.15 4.22
CA PHE A 28 1.19 -15.79 3.16
C PHE A 28 2.22 -14.84 3.72
N ASP A 29 3.26 -14.57 2.95
CA ASP A 29 4.32 -13.64 3.31
C ASP A 29 4.59 -12.62 2.20
N VAL A 30 5.34 -11.56 2.54
CA VAL A 30 5.87 -10.57 1.61
C VAL A 30 7.34 -10.36 1.94
N ASN A 31 8.20 -10.53 0.94
CA ASN A 31 9.65 -10.34 1.08
C ASN A 31 10.06 -8.91 0.71
N SER A 32 11.27 -8.53 1.11
CA SER A 32 11.88 -7.28 0.65
C SER A 32 12.02 -7.27 -0.87
N ASN A 33 11.81 -6.10 -1.47
CA ASN A 33 11.94 -5.91 -2.93
C ASN A 33 11.03 -6.84 -3.77
N GLU A 34 9.87 -7.22 -3.23
CA GLU A 34 8.88 -8.07 -3.90
C GLU A 34 7.58 -7.28 -4.14
N ILE A 35 6.93 -7.51 -5.28
CA ILE A 35 5.57 -7.05 -5.55
C ILE A 35 4.63 -8.26 -5.46
N VAL A 36 3.79 -8.29 -4.43
CA VAL A 36 2.77 -9.31 -4.23
C VAL A 36 1.40 -8.76 -4.59
N GLY A 37 0.67 -9.46 -5.45
CA GLY A 37 -0.73 -9.16 -5.76
C GLY A 37 -1.67 -9.93 -4.83
N LEU A 38 -2.66 -9.27 -4.24
CA LEU A 38 -3.76 -9.90 -3.51
C LEU A 38 -5.05 -9.71 -4.29
N ILE A 39 -5.53 -10.78 -4.92
CA ILE A 39 -6.69 -10.74 -5.82
C ILE A 39 -7.80 -11.67 -5.36
N GLY A 40 -8.96 -11.59 -6.00
CA GLY A 40 -10.12 -12.44 -5.75
C GLY A 40 -11.42 -11.74 -6.11
N PRO A 41 -12.55 -12.45 -6.18
CA PRO A 41 -13.88 -11.87 -6.43
C PRO A 41 -14.28 -10.84 -5.37
N ASN A 42 -15.34 -10.08 -5.64
CA ASN A 42 -15.92 -9.19 -4.63
C ASN A 42 -16.40 -10.00 -3.42
N GLY A 43 -16.14 -9.49 -2.23
CA GLY A 43 -16.45 -10.20 -0.99
C GLY A 43 -15.47 -11.31 -0.59
N SER A 44 -14.38 -11.54 -1.35
CA SER A 44 -13.40 -12.59 -1.04
C SER A 44 -12.52 -12.33 0.20
N GLY A 45 -12.62 -11.15 0.83
CA GLY A 45 -11.86 -10.82 2.04
C GLY A 45 -10.64 -9.93 1.83
N LYS A 46 -10.35 -9.46 0.60
CA LYS A 46 -9.18 -8.61 0.28
C LYS A 46 -9.09 -7.34 1.15
N SER A 47 -10.12 -6.51 1.15
CA SER A 47 -10.14 -5.25 1.92
C SER A 47 -10.05 -5.52 3.42
N THR A 48 -10.67 -6.62 3.91
CA THR A 48 -10.51 -7.05 5.30
C THR A 48 -9.07 -7.42 5.60
N SER A 49 -8.40 -8.17 4.72
CA SER A 49 -6.98 -8.55 4.88
C SER A 49 -6.08 -7.33 4.95
N VAL A 50 -6.30 -6.33 4.08
CA VAL A 50 -5.56 -5.05 4.13
C VAL A 50 -5.81 -4.30 5.45
N ASN A 51 -7.05 -4.26 5.92
CA ASN A 51 -7.40 -3.64 7.19
C ASN A 51 -6.70 -4.34 8.38
N LEU A 52 -6.57 -5.65 8.33
CA LEU A 52 -5.82 -6.44 9.33
C LEU A 52 -4.32 -6.12 9.27
N ILE A 53 -3.72 -6.17 8.08
CA ILE A 53 -2.29 -5.89 7.85
C ILE A 53 -1.94 -4.46 8.25
N SER A 54 -2.78 -3.49 7.91
CA SER A 54 -2.54 -2.09 8.27
C SER A 54 -2.80 -1.77 9.76
N GLY A 55 -3.52 -2.63 10.50
CA GLY A 55 -3.92 -2.39 11.89
C GLY A 55 -5.16 -1.53 12.05
N ALA A 56 -5.96 -1.38 10.98
CA ALA A 56 -7.24 -0.68 11.03
C ALA A 56 -8.30 -1.47 11.80
N VAL A 57 -8.22 -2.81 11.76
CA VAL A 57 -9.05 -3.71 12.57
C VAL A 57 -8.17 -4.78 13.22
N PRO A 58 -8.52 -5.24 14.44
CA PRO A 58 -7.78 -6.34 15.09
C PRO A 58 -8.13 -7.70 14.46
N THR A 59 -7.18 -8.64 14.53
CA THR A 59 -7.41 -10.06 14.18
C THR A 59 -8.37 -10.70 15.17
N SER A 60 -9.12 -11.72 14.74
CA SER A 60 -9.88 -12.62 15.64
C SER A 60 -9.02 -13.76 16.13
N SER A 61 -8.14 -14.30 15.26
CA SER A 61 -7.13 -15.32 15.60
C SER A 61 -5.97 -15.25 14.60
N GLY A 62 -4.91 -16.00 14.88
CA GLY A 62 -3.69 -16.01 14.09
C GLY A 62 -2.76 -14.83 14.41
N ASP A 63 -1.64 -14.75 13.70
CA ASP A 63 -0.63 -13.75 13.98
C ASP A 63 -0.14 -13.05 12.71
N ILE A 64 0.00 -11.73 12.80
CA ILE A 64 0.62 -10.87 11.78
C ILE A 64 1.99 -10.46 12.32
N VAL A 65 3.02 -10.92 11.64
CA VAL A 65 4.42 -10.72 12.02
C VAL A 65 5.05 -9.74 11.05
N TRP A 66 5.61 -8.66 11.56
CA TRP A 66 6.39 -7.68 10.84
C TRP A 66 7.86 -7.76 11.28
N ARG A 67 8.77 -8.13 10.35
CA ARG A 67 10.20 -8.26 10.64
C ARG A 67 10.47 -9.01 11.95
N ASN A 68 9.91 -10.21 12.06
CA ASN A 68 10.01 -11.12 13.23
C ASN A 68 9.34 -10.62 14.52
N GLN A 69 8.53 -9.57 14.48
CA GLN A 69 7.78 -9.06 15.63
C GLN A 69 6.27 -9.10 15.37
N SER A 70 5.50 -9.63 16.31
CA SER A 70 4.03 -9.59 16.21
C SER A 70 3.53 -8.14 16.30
N VAL A 71 2.64 -7.80 15.36
CA VAL A 71 2.03 -6.45 15.29
C VAL A 71 0.53 -6.46 15.54
N ASN A 72 -0.05 -7.59 15.98
CA ASN A 72 -1.51 -7.73 16.17
C ASN A 72 -2.12 -6.64 17.06
N LYS A 73 -1.41 -6.23 18.10
CA LYS A 73 -1.88 -5.21 19.06
C LYS A 73 -1.54 -3.77 18.68
N LEU A 74 -0.81 -3.59 17.56
CA LEU A 74 -0.37 -2.26 17.15
C LEU A 74 -1.41 -1.63 16.21
N PRO A 75 -1.91 -0.41 16.53
CA PRO A 75 -2.76 0.35 15.63
C PRO A 75 -1.94 0.92 14.45
N ILE A 76 -2.63 1.45 13.41
CA ILE A 76 -2.02 2.04 12.22
C ILE A 76 -0.89 3.02 12.58
N SER A 77 -1.15 3.94 13.51
CA SER A 77 -0.20 4.98 13.93
C SER A 77 1.13 4.43 14.49
N ARG A 78 1.15 3.18 14.93
CA ARG A 78 2.36 2.50 15.41
C ARG A 78 3.01 1.62 14.34
N ARG A 79 2.26 1.18 13.30
CA ARG A 79 2.82 0.38 12.20
C ARG A 79 3.53 1.25 11.16
N VAL A 80 3.06 2.46 10.90
CA VAL A 80 3.70 3.40 9.95
C VAL A 80 5.15 3.70 10.33
N PRO A 81 5.50 4.07 11.58
CA PRO A 81 6.90 4.26 11.96
C PRO A 81 7.77 3.01 11.87
N LEU A 82 7.18 1.82 11.87
CA LEU A 82 7.90 0.56 11.65
C LEU A 82 8.22 0.32 10.16
N GLY A 83 7.70 1.16 9.26
CA GLY A 83 7.92 1.07 7.82
C GLY A 83 6.80 0.36 7.05
N LEU A 84 5.61 0.20 7.63
CA LEU A 84 4.44 -0.36 6.95
C LEU A 84 3.47 0.77 6.62
N ALA A 85 3.46 1.25 5.38
CA ALA A 85 2.57 2.31 4.91
C ALA A 85 1.40 1.75 4.09
N ARG A 86 0.30 2.48 4.05
CA ARG A 86 -0.87 2.18 3.21
C ARG A 86 -1.32 3.45 2.49
N THR A 87 -1.69 3.32 1.23
CA THR A 87 -2.46 4.37 0.55
C THR A 87 -3.89 4.36 1.09
N PHE A 88 -4.37 5.52 1.52
CA PHE A 88 -5.76 5.68 1.92
C PHE A 88 -6.61 6.08 0.70
N GLN A 89 -7.93 5.97 0.82
CA GLN A 89 -8.84 6.45 -0.23
C GLN A 89 -8.70 7.98 -0.41
N THR A 90 -9.08 8.50 -1.57
CA THR A 90 -8.93 9.92 -1.98
C THR A 90 -9.49 10.94 -0.99
N THR A 91 -10.36 10.54 -0.07
CA THR A 91 -10.91 11.38 1.01
C THR A 91 -9.86 11.90 2.01
N SER A 92 -8.64 11.41 1.97
CA SER A 92 -7.55 11.85 2.87
C SER A 92 -6.73 13.02 2.32
N LEU A 93 -6.96 13.47 1.09
CA LEU A 93 -6.28 14.62 0.50
C LEU A 93 -6.90 15.92 1.01
N LEU A 94 -6.05 16.88 1.39
CA LEU A 94 -6.45 18.20 1.82
C LEU A 94 -6.75 19.06 0.59
N ALA A 95 -8.01 19.28 0.29
CA ALA A 95 -8.49 19.89 -0.96
C ALA A 95 -7.88 21.28 -1.27
N GLU A 96 -7.53 22.04 -0.24
CA GLU A 96 -7.00 23.41 -0.34
C GLU A 96 -5.47 23.46 -0.33
N CYS A 97 -4.79 22.32 -0.21
CA CYS A 97 -3.34 22.24 -0.26
C CYS A 97 -2.84 22.04 -1.69
N SER A 98 -1.64 22.54 -1.99
CA SER A 98 -0.96 22.15 -3.22
C SER A 98 -0.51 20.68 -3.18
N VAL A 99 -0.26 20.09 -4.36
CA VAL A 99 0.32 18.74 -4.50
C VAL A 99 1.60 18.64 -3.67
N LEU A 100 2.48 19.65 -3.75
CA LEU A 100 3.71 19.68 -2.96
C LEU A 100 3.44 19.71 -1.45
N ASP A 101 2.55 20.61 -1.01
CA ASP A 101 2.29 20.79 0.43
C ASP A 101 1.60 19.56 1.05
N GLN A 102 0.81 18.82 0.28
CA GLN A 102 0.24 17.55 0.70
C GLN A 102 1.34 16.54 1.05
N VAL A 103 2.34 16.34 0.18
CA VAL A 103 3.45 15.42 0.42
C VAL A 103 4.39 15.95 1.50
N PHE A 104 4.66 17.27 1.51
CA PHE A 104 5.46 17.91 2.53
C PHE A 104 4.90 17.71 3.94
N THR A 105 3.57 17.86 4.10
CA THR A 105 2.90 17.62 5.38
C THR A 105 3.10 16.16 5.84
N ALA A 106 3.05 15.20 4.92
CA ALA A 106 3.29 13.79 5.24
C ALA A 106 4.75 13.52 5.66
N CYS A 107 5.73 14.24 5.12
CA CYS A 107 7.12 14.16 5.56
C CYS A 107 7.29 14.58 7.03
N HIS A 108 6.49 15.56 7.50
CA HIS A 108 6.56 16.05 8.89
C HIS A 108 5.95 15.08 9.91
N THR A 109 4.94 14.29 9.56
CA THR A 109 4.29 13.37 10.50
C THR A 109 5.20 12.22 10.94
N SER A 110 6.30 12.00 10.25
CA SER A 110 7.34 11.01 10.61
C SER A 110 8.26 11.47 11.76
N TYR A 111 8.14 12.72 12.21
CA TYR A 111 9.00 13.31 13.24
C TYR A 111 8.24 13.53 14.55
N SER A 112 8.64 12.83 15.60
CA SER A 112 8.29 13.15 16.98
C SER A 112 9.26 14.22 17.53
N VAL A 113 9.14 15.47 17.09
CA VAL A 113 9.90 16.56 17.72
C VAL A 113 9.13 17.06 18.92
N SER A 114 9.77 16.99 20.09
CA SER A 114 9.24 17.65 21.30
C SER A 114 9.05 19.15 21.02
N PRO A 115 7.87 19.74 21.31
CA PRO A 115 7.56 21.15 21.04
C PRO A 115 8.62 22.15 21.58
N TRP A 116 9.29 21.78 22.65
CA TRP A 116 10.31 22.62 23.30
C TRP A 116 11.62 22.74 22.53
N HIS A 117 11.94 21.81 21.61
CA HIS A 117 13.15 21.90 20.76
C HIS A 117 12.96 22.81 19.55
N SER A 118 11.72 23.08 19.14
CA SER A 118 11.40 23.95 18.00
C SER A 118 11.67 25.43 18.28
N VAL A 119 11.59 25.86 19.53
CA VAL A 119 11.73 27.28 19.93
C VAL A 119 13.21 27.72 19.98
N LEU A 120 14.14 26.80 20.25
CA LEU A 120 15.56 27.12 20.50
C LEU A 120 16.50 26.96 19.28
N ARG A 121 16.01 26.45 18.12
CA ARG A 121 16.86 26.12 16.96
C ARG A 121 16.34 26.67 15.63
N MET A 122 16.12 27.96 15.51
CA MET A 122 15.60 28.58 14.27
C MET A 122 16.42 28.27 13.00
N LYS A 123 17.75 28.13 13.08
CA LYS A 123 18.60 27.79 11.91
C LYS A 123 18.47 26.31 11.55
N SER A 124 18.44 25.39 12.52
CA SER A 124 18.30 23.96 12.28
C SER A 124 16.90 23.59 11.79
N ALA A 125 15.85 24.26 12.27
CA ALA A 125 14.48 24.06 11.79
C ALA A 125 14.35 24.43 10.31
N ARG A 126 14.89 25.60 9.88
CA ARG A 126 14.87 25.99 8.47
C ARG A 126 15.63 25.03 7.54
N LEU A 127 16.75 24.47 7.99
CA LEU A 127 17.49 23.47 7.22
C LEU A 127 16.73 22.16 7.11
N GLN A 128 16.03 21.74 8.17
CA GLN A 128 15.17 20.55 8.17
C GLN A 128 13.96 20.74 7.26
N ASP A 129 13.30 21.89 7.33
CA ASP A 129 12.16 22.22 6.47
C ASP A 129 12.58 22.23 4.98
N ALA A 130 13.75 22.80 4.66
CA ALA A 130 14.26 22.79 3.31
C ALA A 130 14.56 21.37 2.80
N ALA A 131 15.17 20.52 3.64
CA ALA A 131 15.45 19.12 3.30
C ALA A 131 14.15 18.30 3.08
N GLN A 132 13.13 18.52 3.92
CA GLN A 132 11.84 17.85 3.78
C GLN A 132 11.07 18.34 2.57
N ARG A 133 11.15 19.64 2.25
CA ARG A 133 10.55 20.19 1.04
C ARG A 133 11.22 19.62 -0.23
N ALA A 134 12.54 19.47 -0.23
CA ALA A 134 13.28 18.83 -1.31
C ALA A 134 12.89 17.35 -1.46
N LYS A 135 12.75 16.62 -0.35
CA LYS A 135 12.24 15.23 -0.36
C LYS A 135 10.81 15.16 -0.90
N ALA A 136 9.92 16.05 -0.48
CA ALA A 136 8.56 16.10 -0.99
C ALA A 136 8.53 16.36 -2.50
N GLN A 137 9.34 17.31 -2.99
CA GLN A 137 9.48 17.58 -4.41
C GLN A 137 9.97 16.34 -5.18
N GLU A 138 11.02 15.67 -4.70
CA GLU A 138 11.53 14.44 -5.30
C GLU A 138 10.45 13.36 -5.39
N LEU A 139 9.61 13.19 -4.35
CA LEU A 139 8.53 12.22 -4.35
C LEU A 139 7.40 12.57 -5.32
N VAL A 140 7.05 13.86 -5.45
CA VAL A 140 6.07 14.35 -6.44
C VAL A 140 6.58 14.09 -7.86
N GLU A 141 7.83 14.43 -8.15
CA GLU A 141 8.47 14.14 -9.45
C GLU A 141 8.58 12.63 -9.70
N PHE A 142 8.89 11.85 -8.66
CA PHE A 142 8.99 10.40 -8.74
C PHE A 142 7.68 9.74 -9.19
N VAL A 143 6.54 10.21 -8.76
CA VAL A 143 5.24 9.67 -9.20
C VAL A 143 4.73 10.31 -10.50
N GLY A 144 5.47 11.24 -11.10
CA GLY A 144 5.12 11.87 -12.38
C GLY A 144 4.15 13.05 -12.26
N LEU A 145 4.14 13.74 -11.11
CA LEU A 145 3.27 14.91 -10.86
C LEU A 145 4.03 16.25 -10.89
N GLY A 146 5.24 16.28 -11.45
CA GLY A 146 6.05 17.51 -11.51
C GLY A 146 5.35 18.69 -12.18
N ASP A 147 4.61 18.45 -13.27
CA ASP A 147 3.91 19.51 -14.02
C ASP A 147 2.76 20.16 -13.22
N VAL A 148 2.21 19.47 -12.23
CA VAL A 148 1.07 19.91 -11.40
C VAL A 148 1.47 20.15 -9.93
N ILE A 149 2.76 20.27 -9.65
CA ILE A 149 3.31 20.34 -8.29
C ILE A 149 2.74 21.47 -7.44
N ASN A 150 2.37 22.60 -8.06
CA ASN A 150 1.80 23.77 -7.42
C ASN A 150 0.27 23.84 -7.50
N ASP A 151 -0.36 22.91 -8.21
CA ASP A 151 -1.82 22.88 -8.35
C ASP A 151 -2.47 22.41 -7.06
N LEU A 152 -3.71 22.81 -6.83
CA LEU A 152 -4.48 22.35 -5.69
C LEU A 152 -4.84 20.86 -5.87
N THR A 153 -4.83 20.10 -4.79
CA THR A 153 -5.19 18.67 -4.82
C THR A 153 -6.62 18.42 -5.31
N SER A 154 -7.50 19.41 -5.16
CA SER A 154 -8.89 19.39 -5.67
C SER A 154 -9.00 19.60 -7.17
N THR A 155 -7.99 20.16 -7.85
CA THR A 155 -8.05 20.50 -9.28
C THR A 155 -7.40 19.46 -10.18
N ILE A 156 -6.57 18.56 -9.63
CA ILE A 156 -5.93 17.50 -10.37
C ILE A 156 -6.88 16.32 -10.63
N SER A 157 -6.62 15.54 -11.68
CA SER A 157 -7.47 14.39 -12.05
C SER A 157 -7.48 13.29 -10.96
N SER A 158 -8.51 12.44 -10.98
CA SER A 158 -8.60 11.30 -10.06
C SER A 158 -7.39 10.37 -10.13
N ALA A 159 -6.82 10.17 -11.33
CA ALA A 159 -5.61 9.38 -11.51
C ALA A 159 -4.40 10.05 -10.86
N GLN A 160 -4.24 11.37 -11.05
CA GLN A 160 -3.19 12.14 -10.39
C GLN A 160 -3.34 12.15 -8.87
N GLN A 161 -4.57 12.23 -8.35
CA GLN A 161 -4.82 12.10 -6.91
C GLN A 161 -4.35 10.75 -6.36
N ARG A 162 -4.54 9.64 -7.10
CA ARG A 162 -4.04 8.32 -6.69
C ARG A 162 -2.52 8.25 -6.68
N LEU A 163 -1.86 8.82 -7.68
CA LEU A 163 -0.40 8.93 -7.70
C LEU A 163 0.11 9.79 -6.52
N LEU A 164 -0.59 10.89 -6.21
CA LEU A 164 -0.28 11.73 -5.06
C LEU A 164 -0.39 10.97 -3.73
N MET A 165 -1.39 10.09 -3.59
CA MET A 165 -1.50 9.24 -2.39
C MET A 165 -0.32 8.26 -2.27
N ILE A 166 0.20 7.76 -3.38
CA ILE A 166 1.41 6.92 -3.37
C ILE A 166 2.61 7.75 -2.91
N ALA A 167 2.82 8.96 -3.45
CA ALA A 167 3.88 9.87 -3.00
C ALA A 167 3.76 10.20 -1.50
N THR A 168 2.54 10.46 -1.03
CA THR A 168 2.25 10.73 0.38
C THR A 168 2.59 9.52 1.27
N ALA A 169 2.26 8.30 0.85
CA ALA A 169 2.62 7.09 1.58
C ALA A 169 4.14 6.85 1.61
N MET A 170 4.85 7.18 0.52
CA MET A 170 6.31 7.09 0.44
C MET A 170 7.03 8.09 1.34
N ALA A 171 6.40 9.20 1.73
CA ALA A 171 6.99 10.23 2.58
C ALA A 171 7.42 9.71 3.96
N SER A 172 6.81 8.61 4.44
CA SER A 172 7.16 7.95 5.72
C SER A 172 8.38 7.01 5.64
N ASP A 173 9.11 6.96 4.51
CA ASP A 173 10.22 6.03 4.26
C ASP A 173 9.86 4.55 4.53
N PRO A 174 8.79 4.03 3.92
CA PRO A 174 8.32 2.70 4.20
C PRO A 174 9.30 1.61 3.70
N LYS A 175 9.13 0.40 4.24
CA LYS A 175 9.72 -0.84 3.71
C LYS A 175 8.72 -1.64 2.90
N LEU A 176 7.42 -1.51 3.23
CA LEU A 176 6.31 -2.11 2.52
C LEU A 176 5.21 -1.06 2.33
N ILE A 177 4.70 -0.94 1.11
CA ILE A 177 3.53 -0.12 0.79
C ILE A 177 2.36 -1.01 0.42
N LEU A 178 1.23 -0.80 1.09
CA LEU A 178 -0.05 -1.42 0.74
C LEU A 178 -0.79 -0.49 -0.22
N LEU A 179 -1.01 -0.94 -1.46
CA LEU A 179 -1.78 -0.23 -2.48
C LEU A 179 -3.17 -0.85 -2.60
N ASP A 180 -4.18 -0.11 -2.20
CA ASP A 180 -5.57 -0.59 -2.15
C ASP A 180 -6.36 -0.01 -3.32
N GLU A 181 -6.62 -0.83 -4.34
CA GLU A 181 -7.29 -0.50 -5.61
C GLU A 181 -6.72 0.76 -6.29
N PRO A 182 -5.39 0.84 -6.49
CA PRO A 182 -4.76 2.05 -7.01
C PRO A 182 -5.19 2.40 -8.44
N ALA A 183 -5.64 1.43 -9.24
CA ALA A 183 -6.05 1.64 -10.64
C ALA A 183 -7.55 1.89 -10.83
N ALA A 184 -8.35 1.97 -9.76
CA ALA A 184 -9.79 2.15 -9.89
C ALA A 184 -10.14 3.45 -10.62
N GLY A 185 -10.95 3.34 -11.69
CA GLY A 185 -11.38 4.46 -12.52
C GLY A 185 -10.35 4.99 -13.52
N MET A 186 -9.14 4.42 -13.58
CA MET A 186 -8.10 4.82 -14.53
C MET A 186 -8.36 4.29 -15.94
N VAL A 187 -8.06 5.10 -16.95
CA VAL A 187 -8.00 4.66 -18.36
C VAL A 187 -6.71 3.88 -18.64
N ALA A 188 -6.60 3.23 -19.80
CA ALA A 188 -5.48 2.34 -20.13
C ALA A 188 -4.11 3.02 -20.03
N LYS A 189 -3.98 4.28 -20.47
CA LYS A 189 -2.75 5.05 -20.38
C LYS A 189 -2.34 5.29 -18.92
N GLU A 190 -3.28 5.74 -18.09
CA GLU A 190 -3.04 6.04 -16.68
C GLU A 190 -2.64 4.78 -15.89
N ARG A 191 -3.23 3.61 -16.23
CA ARG A 191 -2.83 2.33 -15.64
C ARG A 191 -1.40 1.94 -16.00
N LYS A 192 -0.95 2.25 -17.24
CA LYS A 192 0.43 2.02 -17.63
C LYS A 192 1.39 2.91 -16.86
N ASP A 193 1.06 4.19 -16.71
CA ASP A 193 1.85 5.13 -15.91
C ASP A 193 1.93 4.68 -14.44
N LEU A 194 0.82 4.18 -13.88
CA LEU A 194 0.79 3.59 -12.53
C LEU A 194 1.68 2.33 -12.45
N ALA A 195 1.64 1.43 -13.43
CA ALA A 195 2.49 0.24 -13.48
C ALA A 195 3.97 0.62 -13.43
N GLU A 196 4.38 1.64 -14.20
CA GLU A 196 5.74 2.16 -14.20
C GLU A 196 6.13 2.73 -12.83
N VAL A 197 5.22 3.44 -12.14
CA VAL A 197 5.46 3.93 -10.77
C VAL A 197 5.66 2.77 -9.81
N ILE A 198 4.80 1.73 -9.83
CA ILE A 198 4.92 0.55 -8.96
C ILE A 198 6.27 -0.16 -9.19
N MET A 199 6.67 -0.34 -10.45
CA MET A 199 7.97 -0.95 -10.78
C MET A 199 9.16 -0.09 -10.31
N ARG A 200 9.05 1.25 -10.36
CA ARG A 200 10.07 2.16 -9.82
C ARG A 200 10.14 2.09 -8.30
N ILE A 201 9.02 1.93 -7.59
CA ILE A 201 8.98 1.72 -6.13
C ILE A 201 9.80 0.48 -5.76
N ARG A 202 9.57 -0.64 -6.45
CA ARG A 202 10.37 -1.87 -6.28
C ARG A 202 11.86 -1.63 -6.54
N LYS A 203 12.22 -0.93 -7.61
CA LYS A 203 13.62 -0.61 -7.95
C LYS A 203 14.32 0.22 -6.87
N ARG A 204 13.58 0.95 -6.02
CA ARG A 204 14.09 1.62 -4.82
C ARG A 204 14.27 0.67 -3.62
N GLY A 205 14.04 -0.64 -3.79
CA GLY A 205 14.18 -1.64 -2.75
C GLY A 205 12.97 -1.78 -1.81
N LEU A 206 11.83 -1.15 -2.13
CA LEU A 206 10.62 -1.26 -1.34
C LEU A 206 9.82 -2.48 -1.80
N ALA A 207 9.16 -3.14 -0.84
CA ALA A 207 8.15 -4.13 -1.14
C ALA A 207 6.79 -3.46 -1.39
N VAL A 208 5.95 -4.11 -2.20
CA VAL A 208 4.58 -3.62 -2.50
C VAL A 208 3.60 -4.77 -2.36
N LEU A 209 2.51 -4.56 -1.62
CA LEU A 209 1.34 -5.43 -1.65
C LEU A 209 0.22 -4.67 -2.36
N VAL A 210 -0.14 -5.14 -3.57
CA VAL A 210 -1.18 -4.52 -4.41
C VAL A 210 -2.46 -5.31 -4.31
N ILE A 211 -3.54 -4.64 -3.92
CA ILE A 211 -4.89 -5.20 -3.96
C ILE A 211 -5.58 -4.62 -5.19
N GLU A 212 -5.94 -5.46 -6.11
CA GLU A 212 -6.54 -5.05 -7.38
C GLU A 212 -7.49 -6.10 -7.94
N HIS A 213 -8.43 -5.64 -8.75
CA HIS A 213 -9.31 -6.49 -9.55
C HIS A 213 -8.98 -6.38 -11.05
N HIS A 214 -8.10 -5.44 -11.44
CA HIS A 214 -7.67 -5.28 -12.82
C HIS A 214 -6.52 -6.22 -13.15
N MET A 215 -6.86 -7.39 -13.74
CA MET A 215 -5.89 -8.47 -14.01
C MET A 215 -4.72 -8.03 -14.87
N GLY A 216 -4.93 -7.14 -15.86
CA GLY A 216 -3.84 -6.65 -16.71
C GLY A 216 -2.71 -6.00 -15.92
N LEU A 217 -3.03 -5.13 -14.97
CA LEU A 217 -2.04 -4.49 -14.11
C LEU A 217 -1.32 -5.52 -13.20
N ILE A 218 -2.09 -6.41 -12.57
CA ILE A 218 -1.54 -7.45 -11.67
C ILE A 218 -0.56 -8.36 -12.41
N MET A 219 -0.94 -8.82 -13.61
CA MET A 219 -0.09 -9.68 -14.43
C MET A 219 1.20 -9.01 -14.90
N GLU A 220 1.17 -7.68 -15.07
CA GLU A 220 2.31 -6.89 -15.53
C GLU A 220 3.32 -6.60 -14.40
N VAL A 221 2.83 -6.29 -13.18
CA VAL A 221 3.71 -5.76 -12.13
C VAL A 221 4.12 -6.77 -11.06
N CYS A 222 3.30 -7.82 -10.80
CA CYS A 222 3.51 -8.71 -9.66
C CYS A 222 4.55 -9.80 -9.94
N ASP A 223 5.39 -10.07 -8.94
CA ASP A 223 6.28 -11.23 -8.93
C ASP A 223 5.52 -12.50 -8.53
N ARG A 224 4.57 -12.35 -7.61
CA ARG A 224 3.73 -13.41 -7.04
C ARG A 224 2.33 -12.88 -6.75
N ILE A 225 1.34 -13.77 -6.88
CA ILE A 225 -0.07 -13.44 -6.66
C ILE A 225 -0.63 -14.42 -5.63
N VAL A 226 -1.36 -13.87 -4.66
CA VAL A 226 -2.18 -14.60 -3.68
C VAL A 226 -3.65 -14.40 -4.06
N VAL A 227 -4.39 -15.49 -4.20
CA VAL A 227 -5.80 -15.47 -4.61
C VAL A 227 -6.69 -15.84 -3.44
N LEU A 228 -7.64 -14.97 -3.13
CA LEU A 228 -8.65 -15.20 -2.10
C LEU A 228 -10.01 -15.53 -2.71
N ASN A 229 -10.73 -16.48 -2.08
CA ASN A 229 -12.14 -16.71 -2.34
C ASN A 229 -12.84 -17.05 -1.02
N PHE A 230 -13.98 -16.43 -0.73
CA PHE A 230 -14.75 -16.60 0.51
C PHE A 230 -13.92 -16.57 1.80
N GLY A 231 -12.94 -15.67 1.86
CA GLY A 231 -12.06 -15.47 3.01
C GLY A 231 -10.86 -16.41 3.10
N GLU A 232 -10.71 -17.37 2.18
CA GLU A 232 -9.64 -18.36 2.16
C GLU A 232 -8.67 -18.13 1.01
N LYS A 233 -7.39 -18.50 1.19
CA LYS A 233 -6.42 -18.56 0.11
C LYS A 233 -6.65 -19.81 -0.72
N ILE A 234 -7.03 -19.64 -1.99
CA ILE A 234 -7.28 -20.77 -2.91
C ILE A 234 -6.09 -21.08 -3.82
N ALA A 235 -5.22 -20.08 -4.06
CA ALA A 235 -4.01 -20.25 -4.86
C ALA A 235 -2.95 -19.23 -4.48
N GLU A 236 -1.68 -19.57 -4.77
CA GLU A 236 -0.54 -18.69 -4.68
C GLU A 236 0.51 -19.14 -5.69
N GLY A 237 1.09 -18.22 -6.45
CA GLY A 237 2.08 -18.54 -7.48
C GLY A 237 2.43 -17.34 -8.35
N LYS A 238 3.25 -17.58 -9.36
CA LYS A 238 3.60 -16.59 -10.37
C LYS A 238 2.39 -16.22 -11.24
N PRO A 239 2.36 -15.02 -11.84
CA PRO A 239 1.23 -14.58 -12.67
C PRO A 239 0.74 -15.62 -13.68
N LEU A 240 1.65 -16.24 -14.46
CA LEU A 240 1.29 -17.25 -15.47
C LEU A 240 0.71 -18.53 -14.87
N GLU A 241 1.14 -18.93 -13.66
CA GLU A 241 0.61 -20.11 -12.95
C GLU A 241 -0.82 -19.82 -12.47
N ILE A 242 -1.05 -18.63 -11.92
CA ILE A 242 -2.36 -18.20 -11.44
C ILE A 242 -3.36 -18.09 -12.61
N GLN A 243 -2.95 -17.58 -13.75
CA GLN A 243 -3.81 -17.48 -14.94
C GLN A 243 -4.34 -18.84 -15.43
N ARG A 244 -3.57 -19.90 -15.21
CA ARG A 244 -3.92 -21.26 -15.66
C ARG A 244 -4.52 -22.14 -14.56
N ASN A 245 -4.63 -21.61 -13.35
CA ASN A 245 -5.13 -22.37 -12.20
C ASN A 245 -6.65 -22.55 -12.29
N SER A 246 -7.10 -23.81 -12.32
CA SER A 246 -8.53 -24.15 -12.46
C SER A 246 -9.40 -23.61 -11.34
N ALA A 247 -8.93 -23.66 -10.08
CA ALA A 247 -9.67 -23.13 -8.93
C ALA A 247 -9.83 -21.61 -9.00
N VAL A 248 -8.81 -20.89 -9.56
CA VAL A 248 -8.90 -19.44 -9.79
C VAL A 248 -9.91 -19.15 -10.89
N ILE A 249 -9.84 -19.86 -12.02
CA ILE A 249 -10.77 -19.69 -13.13
C ILE A 249 -12.21 -19.92 -12.66
N GLU A 250 -12.45 -20.98 -11.91
CA GLU A 250 -13.77 -21.33 -11.37
C GLU A 250 -14.28 -20.23 -10.41
N ALA A 251 -13.42 -19.71 -9.52
CA ALA A 251 -13.78 -18.65 -8.59
C ALA A 251 -14.22 -17.35 -9.28
N TYR A 252 -13.66 -17.05 -10.45
CA TYR A 252 -14.04 -15.86 -11.24
C TYR A 252 -15.21 -16.11 -12.20
N LEU A 253 -15.37 -17.34 -12.73
CA LEU A 253 -16.45 -17.69 -13.66
C LEU A 253 -17.68 -18.23 -12.93
N GLY A 254 -17.51 -18.93 -11.80
CA GLY A 254 -18.58 -19.53 -11.01
C GLY A 254 -19.41 -18.53 -10.18
N GLY A 255 -19.06 -17.24 -10.18
CA GLY A 255 -19.82 -16.18 -9.49
C GLY A 255 -21.03 -15.63 -10.27
N VAL A 256 -21.43 -16.27 -11.37
CA VAL A 256 -22.63 -15.92 -12.14
C VAL A 256 -23.77 -16.85 -11.70
N HIS A 257 -24.37 -16.54 -10.55
CA HIS A 257 -25.69 -17.04 -10.14
C HIS A 257 -26.55 -15.86 -9.67
#